data_12ae03ddf28ae6b81f8b184364307521
#
_entry.id   12ae03ddf28ae6b81f8b184364307521
#
_cell.length_a   1.000
_cell.length_b   1.000
_cell.length_c   1.000
_cell.angle_alpha   90.00
_cell.angle_beta   90.00
_cell.angle_gamma   90.00
#
_symmetry.space_group_name_H-M   'P 1'
#
loop_
_entity.id
_entity.type
_entity.pdbx_description
1 polymer ?
#
loop_
_entity_poly.entity_id
_entity_poly.type
_entity_poly.pdbx_seq_one_letter_code
_entity_poly.pdbx_strand_id
1 'polypeptide(L)'
;MNYNKLAEEAHENAVKHGFWETKVSNEHCLMLVITEIAEMVEAHRVSRKAKTAAYNDMPNKQIGFEKFIKNTMEDEMADIVIRLADLAGALGVDFTKMQPCRYYRAFSKFSFTENSFALCKGLSKDTIGIEKRIQFGLDFITKWAQQLNIELAFFVAQKMRYNKMRPYRHGKQY
;
A
#
# COMPACT_ATOMS: atom_id res chain seq x y z
N MET A 1 2.15 -11.68 6.16
CA MET A 1 2.49 -10.33 6.67
C MET A 1 1.81 -10.13 8.01
N ASN A 2 2.49 -9.58 9.02
CA ASN A 2 1.88 -9.24 10.31
C ASN A 2 1.36 -7.80 10.24
N TYR A 3 0.05 -7.62 10.12
CA TYR A 3 -0.56 -6.30 9.93
C TYR A 3 -0.48 -5.40 11.16
N ASN A 4 -0.53 -5.94 12.40
CA ASN A 4 -0.38 -5.12 13.60
C ASN A 4 1.02 -4.48 13.66
N LYS A 5 2.06 -5.29 13.47
CA LYS A 5 3.43 -4.78 13.42
C LYS A 5 3.64 -3.78 12.30
N LEU A 6 3.10 -4.06 11.11
CA LEU A 6 3.21 -3.14 9.97
C LEU A 6 2.49 -1.82 10.23
N ALA A 7 1.31 -1.85 10.86
CA ALA A 7 0.55 -0.66 11.23
C ALA A 7 1.33 0.24 12.18
N GLU A 8 1.94 -0.35 13.22
CA GLU A 8 2.81 0.36 14.16
C GLU A 8 4.00 1.01 13.42
N GLU A 9 4.78 0.24 12.68
CA GLU A 9 5.97 0.73 11.97
C GLU A 9 5.65 1.79 10.90
N ALA A 10 4.54 1.62 10.15
CA ALA A 10 4.12 2.57 9.11
C ALA A 10 3.68 3.90 9.73
N HIS A 11 2.88 3.84 10.80
CA HIS A 11 2.40 5.02 11.49
C HIS A 11 3.54 5.79 12.18
N GLU A 12 4.42 5.11 12.89
CA GLU A 12 5.61 5.74 13.48
C GLU A 12 6.46 6.46 12.43
N ASN A 13 6.68 5.82 11.28
CA ASN A 13 7.42 6.43 10.19
C ASN A 13 6.70 7.66 9.62
N ALA A 14 5.38 7.62 9.44
CA ALA A 14 4.58 8.73 8.93
C ALA A 14 4.58 9.92 9.91
N VAL A 15 4.43 9.66 11.21
CA VAL A 15 4.53 10.68 12.27
C VAL A 15 5.90 11.34 12.25
N LYS A 16 6.97 10.55 12.19
CA LYS A 16 8.36 11.05 12.13
C LYS A 16 8.60 11.96 10.93
N HIS A 17 7.90 11.73 9.83
CA HIS A 17 8.03 12.52 8.60
C HIS A 17 7.00 13.68 8.51
N GLY A 18 6.26 13.97 9.58
CA GLY A 18 5.38 15.14 9.68
C GLY A 18 4.01 14.99 9.00
N PHE A 19 3.60 13.79 8.61
CA PHE A 19 2.29 13.59 7.97
C PHE A 19 1.11 13.70 8.95
N TRP A 20 1.37 13.60 10.27
CA TRP A 20 0.36 13.64 11.32
C TRP A 20 0.47 14.87 12.24
N GLU A 21 1.17 15.92 11.82
CA GLU A 21 1.28 17.17 12.60
C GLU A 21 -0.05 17.92 12.70
N THR A 22 -0.94 17.71 11.76
CA THR A 22 -2.30 18.27 11.79
C THR A 22 -3.30 17.12 11.76
N LYS A 23 -4.52 17.39 12.28
CA LYS A 23 -5.58 16.39 12.24
C LYS A 23 -5.99 16.13 10.78
N VAL A 24 -5.86 14.89 10.33
CA VAL A 24 -6.31 14.42 9.01
C VAL A 24 -7.56 13.54 9.16
N SER A 25 -8.46 13.61 8.19
CA SER A 25 -9.67 12.77 8.19
C SER A 25 -9.38 11.40 7.57
N ASN A 26 -10.26 10.43 7.87
CA ASN A 26 -10.18 9.10 7.25
C ASN A 26 -10.33 9.17 5.72
N GLU A 27 -11.19 10.08 5.24
CA GLU A 27 -11.44 10.32 3.82
C GLU A 27 -10.19 10.84 3.12
N HIS A 28 -9.44 11.74 3.77
CA HIS A 28 -8.15 12.19 3.27
C HIS A 28 -7.19 11.01 3.10
N CYS A 29 -7.01 10.21 4.14
CA CYS A 29 -6.12 9.03 4.08
C CYS A 29 -6.56 8.03 3.00
N LEU A 30 -7.87 7.74 2.91
CA LEU A 30 -8.39 6.84 1.88
C LEU A 30 -8.24 7.42 0.47
N MET A 31 -8.37 8.74 0.30
CA MET A 31 -8.13 9.37 -1.00
C MET A 31 -6.67 9.19 -1.43
N LEU A 32 -5.71 9.29 -0.49
CA LEU A 32 -4.30 9.02 -0.78
C LEU A 32 -4.06 7.54 -1.14
N VAL A 33 -4.80 6.59 -0.56
CA VAL A 33 -4.79 5.18 -1.02
C VAL A 33 -5.30 5.06 -2.46
N ILE A 34 -6.36 5.79 -2.81
CA ILE A 34 -6.93 5.79 -4.17
C ILE A 34 -5.93 6.37 -5.17
N THR A 35 -5.12 7.37 -4.80
CA THR A 35 -4.05 7.87 -5.69
C THR A 35 -3.02 6.79 -5.98
N GLU A 36 -2.59 5.99 -5.00
CA GLU A 36 -1.67 4.87 -5.24
C GLU A 36 -2.30 3.79 -6.14
N ILE A 37 -3.62 3.54 -6.00
CA ILE A 37 -4.32 2.63 -6.91
C ILE A 37 -4.29 3.17 -8.35
N ALA A 38 -4.45 4.48 -8.55
CA ALA A 38 -4.37 5.11 -9.87
C ALA A 38 -2.94 5.04 -10.45
N GLU A 39 -1.91 5.28 -9.62
CA GLU A 39 -0.50 5.16 -10.00
C GLU A 39 -0.15 3.70 -10.36
N MET A 40 -0.67 2.72 -9.61
CA MET A 40 -0.55 1.30 -9.92
C MET A 40 -1.16 0.95 -11.29
N VAL A 41 -2.35 1.49 -11.61
CA VAL A 41 -2.99 1.30 -12.92
C VAL A 41 -2.15 1.91 -14.02
N GLU A 42 -1.61 3.12 -13.82
CA GLU A 42 -0.76 3.77 -14.81
C GLU A 42 0.55 3.00 -15.05
N ALA A 43 1.20 2.51 -13.98
CA ALA A 43 2.37 1.65 -14.10
C ALA A 43 2.06 0.37 -14.89
N HIS A 44 0.90 -0.26 -14.63
CA HIS A 44 0.46 -1.44 -15.38
C HIS A 44 0.20 -1.13 -16.86
N ARG A 45 -0.47 0.01 -17.18
CA ARG A 45 -0.76 0.42 -18.57
C ARG A 45 0.48 0.57 -19.42
N VAL A 46 1.59 1.05 -18.83
CA VAL A 46 2.88 1.23 -19.51
C VAL A 46 3.84 0.05 -19.29
N SER A 47 3.33 -1.07 -18.77
CA SER A 47 4.10 -2.30 -18.48
C SER A 47 5.34 -2.05 -17.60
N ARG A 48 5.28 -1.08 -16.68
CA ARG A 48 6.35 -0.75 -15.76
C ARG A 48 6.36 -1.73 -14.60
N LYS A 49 7.30 -2.67 -14.65
CA LYS A 49 7.49 -3.73 -13.65
C LYS A 49 8.84 -3.60 -12.96
N ALA A 50 8.90 -4.03 -11.70
CA ALA A 50 10.11 -4.06 -10.92
C ALA A 50 11.15 -5.02 -11.52
N LYS A 51 12.43 -4.58 -11.55
CA LYS A 51 13.57 -5.40 -11.97
C LYS A 51 14.30 -5.93 -10.75
N THR A 52 13.65 -6.88 -10.05
CA THR A 52 14.06 -7.36 -8.72
C THR A 52 15.48 -7.95 -8.73
N ALA A 53 15.87 -8.72 -9.77
CA ALA A 53 17.22 -9.26 -9.89
C ALA A 53 18.25 -8.12 -9.92
N ALA A 54 18.07 -7.13 -10.81
CA ALA A 54 18.95 -5.97 -10.91
C ALA A 54 19.00 -5.14 -9.60
N TYR A 55 17.86 -5.03 -8.89
CA TYR A 55 17.84 -4.41 -7.57
C TYR A 55 18.68 -5.19 -6.55
N ASN A 56 18.59 -6.52 -6.54
CA ASN A 56 19.33 -7.37 -5.61
C ASN A 56 20.82 -7.29 -5.82
N ASP A 57 21.28 -7.11 -7.05
CA ASP A 57 22.70 -6.99 -7.42
C ASP A 57 23.28 -5.59 -7.09
N MET A 58 22.43 -4.58 -6.82
CA MET A 58 22.90 -3.24 -6.50
C MET A 58 23.48 -3.15 -5.08
N PRO A 59 24.75 -2.69 -4.92
CA PRO A 59 25.36 -2.48 -3.62
C PRO A 59 24.61 -1.40 -2.82
N ASN A 60 24.28 -0.29 -3.46
CA ASN A 60 23.50 0.80 -2.85
C ASN A 60 22.00 0.56 -3.07
N LYS A 61 21.31 0.15 -2.01
CA LYS A 61 19.89 -0.20 -2.05
C LYS A 61 18.96 1.00 -2.27
N GLN A 62 19.37 2.21 -1.88
CA GLN A 62 18.60 3.42 -2.14
C GLN A 62 18.61 3.75 -3.65
N ILE A 63 19.78 3.80 -4.25
CA ILE A 63 19.91 4.02 -5.70
C ILE A 63 19.25 2.89 -6.48
N GLY A 64 19.43 1.63 -6.02
CA GLY A 64 18.81 0.47 -6.63
C GLY A 64 17.27 0.56 -6.60
N PHE A 65 16.68 1.00 -5.48
CA PHE A 65 15.25 1.19 -5.34
C PHE A 65 14.73 2.24 -6.35
N GLU A 66 15.37 3.41 -6.39
CA GLU A 66 14.99 4.49 -7.30
C GLU A 66 15.07 4.08 -8.78
N LYS A 67 16.05 3.26 -9.12
CA LYS A 67 16.30 2.86 -10.52
C LYS A 67 15.47 1.68 -10.98
N PHE A 68 15.16 0.72 -10.10
CA PHE A 68 14.62 -0.58 -10.49
C PHE A 68 13.26 -0.94 -9.88
N ILE A 69 12.85 -0.26 -8.80
CA ILE A 69 11.60 -0.55 -8.10
C ILE A 69 10.63 0.63 -8.14
N LYS A 70 11.10 1.85 -7.85
CA LYS A 70 10.26 3.02 -7.70
C LYS A 70 9.34 3.26 -8.88
N ASN A 71 8.10 3.63 -8.59
CA ASN A 71 7.02 3.89 -9.54
C ASN A 71 6.66 2.68 -10.44
N THR A 72 6.98 1.46 -10.02
CA THR A 72 6.52 0.24 -10.69
C THR A 72 5.20 -0.22 -10.11
N MET A 73 4.49 -1.10 -10.82
CA MET A 73 3.22 -1.66 -10.35
C MET A 73 3.36 -2.29 -8.96
N GLU A 74 4.45 -3.00 -8.71
CA GLU A 74 4.76 -3.66 -7.45
C GLU A 74 5.04 -2.65 -6.31
N ASP A 75 5.69 -1.55 -6.64
CA ASP A 75 5.96 -0.44 -5.71
C ASP A 75 4.66 0.25 -5.28
N GLU A 76 3.77 0.54 -6.24
CA GLU A 76 2.49 1.16 -5.94
C GLU A 76 1.55 0.22 -5.16
N MET A 77 1.62 -1.11 -5.42
CA MET A 77 0.93 -2.09 -4.57
C MET A 77 1.44 -2.04 -3.12
N ALA A 78 2.74 -1.85 -2.93
CA ALA A 78 3.31 -1.69 -1.59
C ALA A 78 2.88 -0.38 -0.93
N ASP A 79 2.77 0.73 -1.68
CA ASP A 79 2.28 2.01 -1.14
C ASP A 79 0.82 1.94 -0.70
N ILE A 80 -0.04 1.22 -1.44
CA ILE A 80 -1.42 0.94 -1.01
C ILE A 80 -1.43 0.27 0.37
N VAL A 81 -0.60 -0.77 0.56
CA VAL A 81 -0.50 -1.49 1.84
C VAL A 81 0.00 -0.58 2.96
N ILE A 82 1.07 0.19 2.70
CA ILE A 82 1.69 1.08 3.70
C ILE A 82 0.73 2.19 4.13
N ARG A 83 0.01 2.81 3.20
CA ARG A 83 -0.98 3.85 3.54
C ARG A 83 -2.16 3.30 4.35
N LEU A 84 -2.66 2.10 4.02
CA LEU A 84 -3.71 1.44 4.80
C LEU A 84 -3.20 1.05 6.18
N ALA A 85 -1.94 0.59 6.29
CA ALA A 85 -1.31 0.25 7.55
C ALA A 85 -1.08 1.49 8.43
N ASP A 86 -0.62 2.61 7.85
CA ASP A 86 -0.49 3.89 8.55
C ASP A 86 -1.83 4.35 9.15
N LEU A 87 -2.89 4.35 8.34
CA LEU A 87 -4.23 4.69 8.84
C LEU A 87 -4.70 3.72 9.95
N ALA A 88 -4.41 2.42 9.81
CA ALA A 88 -4.71 1.45 10.85
C ALA A 88 -3.98 1.75 12.16
N GLY A 89 -2.68 2.11 12.08
CA GLY A 89 -1.87 2.51 13.22
C GLY A 89 -2.43 3.77 13.91
N ALA A 90 -2.79 4.78 13.14
CA ALA A 90 -3.40 6.02 13.64
C ALA A 90 -4.72 5.77 14.39
N LEU A 91 -5.48 4.76 13.98
CA LEU A 91 -6.77 4.39 14.58
C LEU A 91 -6.65 3.34 15.69
N GLY A 92 -5.45 2.80 15.94
CA GLY A 92 -5.24 1.74 16.92
C GLY A 92 -5.94 0.43 16.57
N VAL A 93 -6.05 0.10 15.27
CA VAL A 93 -6.71 -1.13 14.81
C VAL A 93 -5.97 -2.37 15.26
N ASP A 94 -6.67 -3.28 15.94
CA ASP A 94 -6.15 -4.57 16.35
C ASP A 94 -6.68 -5.69 15.43
N PHE A 95 -5.90 -6.08 14.46
CA PHE A 95 -6.27 -7.11 13.48
C PHE A 95 -6.45 -8.51 14.11
N THR A 96 -5.94 -8.77 15.32
CA THR A 96 -6.18 -10.04 16.00
C THR A 96 -7.62 -10.21 16.46
N LYS A 97 -8.33 -9.11 16.68
CA LYS A 97 -9.73 -9.08 17.09
C LYS A 97 -10.71 -9.05 15.91
N MET A 98 -10.18 -8.88 14.70
CA MET A 98 -11.01 -8.79 13.50
C MET A 98 -11.25 -10.18 12.90
N GLN A 99 -12.48 -10.42 12.46
CA GLN A 99 -12.77 -11.63 11.67
C GLN A 99 -12.17 -11.49 10.28
N PRO A 100 -11.55 -12.54 9.72
CA PRO A 100 -11.04 -12.50 8.36
C PRO A 100 -12.10 -12.05 7.36
N CYS A 101 -11.73 -11.18 6.45
CA CYS A 101 -12.62 -10.74 5.40
C CYS A 101 -12.96 -11.94 4.49
N ARG A 102 -14.22 -12.40 4.51
CA ARG A 102 -14.70 -13.51 3.68
C ARG A 102 -14.92 -13.09 2.22
N TYR A 103 -14.32 -12.00 1.80
CA TYR A 103 -14.43 -11.56 0.43
C TYR A 103 -13.69 -12.54 -0.50
N TYR A 104 -14.44 -13.17 -1.38
CA TYR A 104 -13.89 -14.02 -2.43
C TYR A 104 -14.08 -13.33 -3.79
N ARG A 105 -12.96 -13.08 -4.47
CA ARG A 105 -12.96 -12.56 -5.83
C ARG A 105 -12.07 -13.43 -6.70
N ALA A 106 -12.61 -13.94 -7.78
CA ALA A 106 -11.83 -14.60 -8.82
C ALA A 106 -11.15 -13.53 -9.69
N PHE A 107 -10.03 -12.98 -9.22
CA PHE A 107 -9.33 -11.87 -9.90
C PHE A 107 -9.02 -12.15 -11.38
N SER A 108 -8.72 -13.41 -11.73
CA SER A 108 -8.45 -13.83 -13.11
C SER A 108 -9.64 -13.68 -14.08
N LYS A 109 -10.86 -13.53 -13.54
CA LYS A 109 -12.07 -13.32 -14.35
C LYS A 109 -12.31 -11.85 -14.72
N PHE A 110 -11.47 -10.94 -14.23
CA PHE A 110 -11.64 -9.50 -14.39
C PHE A 110 -10.34 -8.89 -14.89
N SER A 111 -10.43 -7.85 -15.68
CA SER A 111 -9.27 -7.05 -16.09
C SER A 111 -8.57 -6.39 -14.89
N PHE A 112 -7.35 -5.93 -15.10
CA PHE A 112 -6.60 -5.21 -14.06
C PHE A 112 -7.36 -3.96 -13.59
N THR A 113 -7.92 -3.20 -14.51
CA THR A 113 -8.68 -1.97 -14.20
C THR A 113 -9.99 -2.25 -13.48
N GLU A 114 -10.70 -3.34 -13.81
CA GLU A 114 -11.91 -3.76 -13.08
C GLU A 114 -11.58 -4.21 -11.65
N ASN A 115 -10.44 -4.87 -11.44
CA ASN A 115 -9.96 -5.22 -10.10
C ASN A 115 -9.59 -3.96 -9.31
N SER A 116 -8.88 -3.00 -9.93
CA SER A 116 -8.53 -1.72 -9.32
C SER A 116 -9.79 -0.92 -8.92
N PHE A 117 -10.78 -0.85 -9.82
CA PHE A 117 -12.05 -0.19 -9.55
C PHE A 117 -12.82 -0.86 -8.41
N ALA A 118 -12.82 -2.20 -8.34
CA ALA A 118 -13.45 -2.95 -7.25
C ALA A 118 -12.79 -2.65 -5.90
N LEU A 119 -11.46 -2.48 -5.86
CA LEU A 119 -10.74 -2.06 -4.67
C LEU A 119 -11.15 -0.66 -4.24
N CYS A 120 -11.15 0.32 -5.14
CA CYS A 120 -11.62 1.69 -4.87
C CYS A 120 -13.05 1.70 -4.32
N LYS A 121 -13.96 0.97 -4.98
CA LYS A 121 -15.36 0.85 -4.56
C LYS A 121 -15.52 0.28 -3.16
N GLY A 122 -14.72 -0.72 -2.77
CA GLY A 122 -14.74 -1.29 -1.44
C GLY A 122 -14.20 -0.33 -0.37
N LEU A 123 -13.14 0.39 -0.67
CA LEU A 123 -12.56 1.40 0.22
C LEU A 123 -13.48 2.61 0.42
N SER A 124 -14.27 2.98 -0.59
CA SER A 124 -15.19 4.12 -0.55
C SER A 124 -16.57 3.77 0.03
N LYS A 125 -16.80 2.53 0.48
CA LYS A 125 -18.10 2.10 0.98
C LYS A 125 -18.35 2.60 2.40
N ASP A 126 -19.06 3.72 2.55
CA ASP A 126 -19.35 4.41 3.81
C ASP A 126 -20.31 3.65 4.75
N THR A 127 -21.08 2.70 4.20
CA THR A 127 -22.01 1.85 4.99
C THR A 127 -21.31 0.82 5.89
N ILE A 128 -19.99 0.72 5.83
CA ILE A 128 -19.18 -0.15 6.70
C ILE A 128 -18.10 0.67 7.42
N GLY A 129 -17.81 0.31 8.68
CA GLY A 129 -16.83 1.01 9.51
C GLY A 129 -15.44 1.05 8.88
N ILE A 130 -14.68 2.09 9.21
CA ILE A 130 -13.34 2.35 8.64
C ILE A 130 -12.37 1.17 8.82
N GLU A 131 -12.35 0.54 9.99
CA GLU A 131 -11.49 -0.61 10.27
C GLU A 131 -11.74 -1.77 9.30
N LYS A 132 -13.03 -2.05 9.00
CA LYS A 132 -13.41 -3.10 8.04
C LYS A 132 -13.02 -2.73 6.61
N ARG A 133 -13.06 -1.43 6.24
CA ARG A 133 -12.59 -0.95 4.93
C ARG A 133 -11.08 -1.12 4.79
N ILE A 134 -10.32 -0.82 5.85
CA ILE A 134 -8.88 -1.03 5.90
C ILE A 134 -8.56 -2.52 5.76
N GLN A 135 -9.18 -3.38 6.58
CA GLN A 135 -8.99 -4.83 6.49
C GLN A 135 -9.32 -5.36 5.09
N PHE A 136 -10.46 -4.93 4.52
CA PHE A 136 -10.83 -5.30 3.16
C PHE A 136 -9.74 -4.93 2.15
N GLY A 137 -9.22 -3.71 2.21
CA GLY A 137 -8.17 -3.24 1.30
C GLY A 137 -6.89 -4.06 1.41
N LEU A 138 -6.42 -4.32 2.65
CA LEU A 138 -5.23 -5.13 2.91
C LEU A 138 -5.39 -6.57 2.42
N ASP A 139 -6.53 -7.21 2.71
CA ASP A 139 -6.83 -8.57 2.28
C ASP A 139 -6.96 -8.65 0.75
N PHE A 140 -7.63 -7.66 0.14
CA PHE A 140 -7.82 -7.59 -1.30
C PHE A 140 -6.48 -7.51 -2.04
N ILE A 141 -5.65 -6.52 -1.70
CA ILE A 141 -4.38 -6.28 -2.39
C ILE A 141 -3.40 -7.44 -2.18
N THR A 142 -3.37 -8.04 -0.97
CA THR A 142 -2.52 -9.19 -0.66
C THR A 142 -2.91 -10.41 -1.48
N LYS A 143 -4.21 -10.73 -1.56
CA LYS A 143 -4.69 -11.87 -2.38
C LYS A 143 -4.49 -11.62 -3.87
N TRP A 144 -4.68 -10.39 -4.32
CA TRP A 144 -4.46 -10.05 -5.72
C TRP A 144 -2.99 -10.14 -6.11
N ALA A 145 -2.08 -9.63 -5.28
CA ALA A 145 -0.64 -9.78 -5.47
C ALA A 145 -0.19 -11.26 -5.54
N GLN A 146 -0.74 -12.13 -4.67
CA GLN A 146 -0.48 -13.57 -4.72
C GLN A 146 -0.88 -14.17 -6.06
N GLN A 147 -2.04 -13.79 -6.60
CA GLN A 147 -2.50 -14.29 -7.90
C GLN A 147 -1.66 -13.75 -9.07
N LEU A 148 -1.05 -12.58 -8.93
CA LEU A 148 -0.12 -12.02 -9.90
C LEU A 148 1.32 -12.55 -9.74
N ASN A 149 1.56 -13.47 -8.79
CA ASN A 149 2.89 -13.97 -8.40
C ASN A 149 3.84 -12.86 -7.95
N ILE A 150 3.31 -11.84 -7.25
CA ILE A 150 4.08 -10.72 -6.70
C ILE A 150 4.38 -11.01 -5.22
N GLU A 151 5.65 -10.98 -4.85
CA GLU A 151 6.12 -11.07 -3.47
C GLU A 151 5.89 -9.75 -2.71
N LEU A 152 4.61 -9.42 -2.46
CA LEU A 152 4.21 -8.12 -1.91
C LEU A 152 4.94 -7.77 -0.60
N ALA A 153 5.20 -8.75 0.27
CA ALA A 153 5.91 -8.54 1.52
C ALA A 153 7.34 -8.03 1.30
N PHE A 154 8.02 -8.51 0.25
CA PHE A 154 9.33 -8.00 -0.15
C PHE A 154 9.23 -6.52 -0.54
N PHE A 155 8.31 -6.15 -1.42
CA PHE A 155 8.17 -4.76 -1.89
C PHE A 155 7.78 -3.81 -0.76
N VAL A 156 6.86 -4.20 0.13
CA VAL A 156 6.52 -3.44 1.34
C VAL A 156 7.76 -3.20 2.21
N ALA A 157 8.57 -4.23 2.46
CA ALA A 157 9.79 -4.08 3.26
C ALA A 157 10.80 -3.12 2.60
N GLN A 158 11.02 -3.22 1.28
CA GLN A 158 11.94 -2.33 0.57
C GLN A 158 11.41 -0.88 0.54
N LYS A 159 10.11 -0.70 0.33
CA LYS A 159 9.47 0.63 0.35
C LYS A 159 9.55 1.27 1.73
N MET A 160 9.24 0.54 2.78
CA MET A 160 9.39 1.02 4.17
C MET A 160 10.82 1.46 4.47
N ARG A 161 11.82 0.68 4.04
CA ARG A 161 13.23 1.05 4.15
C ARG A 161 13.55 2.35 3.40
N TYR A 162 13.08 2.48 2.17
CA TYR A 162 13.26 3.66 1.35
C TYR A 162 12.60 4.88 1.99
N ASN A 163 11.35 4.75 2.45
CA ASN A 163 10.59 5.84 3.06
C ASN A 163 11.25 6.39 4.34
N LYS A 164 11.94 5.56 5.13
CA LYS A 164 12.70 6.00 6.31
C LYS A 164 13.82 6.98 5.99
N MET A 165 14.32 7.01 4.75
CA MET A 165 15.43 7.87 4.29
C MET A 165 14.94 9.12 3.57
N ARG A 166 13.64 9.26 3.32
CA ARG A 166 13.09 10.40 2.58
C ARG A 166 13.03 11.64 3.48
N PRO A 167 13.04 12.85 2.89
CA PRO A 167 12.91 14.09 3.65
C PRO A 167 11.51 14.26 4.26
N TYR A 168 11.36 15.28 5.09
CA TYR A 168 10.09 15.70 5.65
C TYR A 168 8.98 15.74 4.60
N ARG A 169 7.81 15.18 4.93
CA ARG A 169 6.64 14.97 4.04
C ARG A 169 7.00 14.42 2.66
N HIS A 170 8.16 13.78 2.54
CA HIS A 170 8.65 13.27 1.25
C HIS A 170 8.68 14.35 0.14
N GLY A 171 8.79 15.64 0.52
CA GLY A 171 8.73 16.77 -0.40
C GLY A 171 7.32 17.10 -0.92
N LYS A 172 6.25 16.55 -0.31
CA LYS A 172 4.85 16.80 -0.68
C LYS A 172 4.22 17.82 0.29
N GLN A 173 3.10 18.41 -0.14
CA GLN A 173 2.36 19.37 0.69
C GLN A 173 1.65 18.66 1.86
N TYR A 174 1.16 17.46 1.64
CA TYR A 174 0.48 16.60 2.61
C TYR A 174 0.71 15.13 2.32
#